data_97896150ab4652818b58fa25fc9ddcd0
#
_entry.id   97896150ab4652818b58fa25fc9ddcd0
#
_cell.length_a   1.000
_cell.length_b   1.000
_cell.length_c   1.000
_cell.angle_alpha   90.00
_cell.angle_beta   90.00
_cell.angle_gamma   90.00
#
_symmetry.space_group_name_H-M   'P 1'
#
loop_
_entity.id
_entity.type
_entity.pdbx_description
1 polymer ?
#
loop_
_entity_poly.entity_id
_entity_poly.type
_entity_poly.pdbx_seq_one_letter_code
_entity_poly.pdbx_strand_id
1 'polypeptide(L)'
;MKKRTIPVLLLGLACHAGMAQKPQRDTLSLTSKIHQIDEVVVTGARHETDVRHLSQTVSVVGRAQIESALQPSLLPVLTEQVPGLFVTSRGIMGYGVSTGAAGGISLRGLSGGTARLMVMIDGHPQYAGIFGHPIADAYQSFLAERVEVLRGPASVLYGSNAMGGVINIVTRKMQEDGVDTHLHAGYGSYNTLETELTNRVRKGRFSSVVSGSYNRTDGHRTDMGFEQYGGYAKLGYEVAEHWNLHGDVNVTHFNASYPGPITAPLLDGDHMMGVSLYQSSRFFKGNRITFGFDWFRYGGHAWNEYVSGENAGTSADLVDKQEDELAGYVDLRQDIRSWLTFNAGLRVDHHSRVGTEWVPQVGLAFHLPQTMELKASASKGFRYPILREMYMFPPQNPDLQPESMWNYELAFSQQLMNGKLQYGVNLFFIDGKNLIQTSPNPNGSGMLNQNSGEIENAGVEVQAAYRIDRHWSVDGNYSYLHMKNPVIAAPEHKLYAGTSFSRGRWNVSTGLQYIAGLYTQTDPVVTEDFVLWNLRATFRVNRWLDIWACGENLLAQKYEINAGYPMPRATVMTGINLNF
;
A
#
# COMPACT_ATOMS: atom_id res chain seq x y z
N MET A 1 28.21 25.19 -8.92
CA MET A 1 26.91 25.32 -8.24
C MET A 1 26.11 26.45 -8.87
N LYS A 2 25.23 26.15 -9.82
CA LYS A 2 24.29 27.14 -10.37
C LYS A 2 22.93 26.87 -9.72
N LYS A 3 22.48 27.78 -8.84
CA LYS A 3 21.13 27.79 -8.28
C LYS A 3 20.13 27.95 -9.44
N ARG A 4 19.45 26.89 -9.81
CA ARG A 4 18.26 26.98 -10.66
C ARG A 4 17.07 27.29 -9.74
N THR A 5 16.63 28.53 -9.75
CA THR A 5 15.36 28.95 -9.19
C THR A 5 14.24 28.38 -10.07
N ILE A 6 13.51 27.42 -9.54
CA ILE A 6 12.24 26.96 -10.12
C ILE A 6 11.20 28.03 -9.76
N PRO A 7 10.48 28.61 -10.74
CA PRO A 7 9.41 29.53 -10.43
C PRO A 7 8.25 28.74 -9.81
N VAL A 8 7.98 28.96 -8.53
CA VAL A 8 6.74 28.55 -7.87
C VAL A 8 5.62 29.33 -8.55
N LEU A 9 4.85 28.66 -9.39
CA LEU A 9 3.61 29.19 -9.94
C LEU A 9 2.59 29.25 -8.80
N LEU A 10 2.54 30.37 -8.10
CA LEU A 10 1.44 30.74 -7.20
C LEU A 10 0.21 30.99 -8.08
N LEU A 11 -0.60 29.95 -8.31
CA LEU A 11 -1.97 30.12 -8.81
C LEU A 11 -2.75 30.84 -7.72
N GLY A 12 -2.98 32.13 -7.93
CA GLY A 12 -3.83 32.95 -7.10
C GLY A 12 -5.25 32.38 -7.06
N LEU A 13 -5.60 31.71 -5.97
CA LEU A 13 -6.96 31.34 -5.64
C LEU A 13 -7.75 32.63 -5.35
N ALA A 14 -8.47 33.12 -6.33
CA ALA A 14 -9.50 34.14 -6.11
C ALA A 14 -10.60 33.52 -5.25
N CYS A 15 -10.58 33.76 -3.95
CA CYS A 15 -11.68 33.44 -3.05
C CYS A 15 -12.91 34.25 -3.45
N HIS A 16 -13.79 33.70 -4.25
CA HIS A 16 -15.16 34.17 -4.34
C HIS A 16 -15.88 33.69 -3.06
N ALA A 17 -16.18 34.64 -2.17
CA ALA A 17 -17.06 34.43 -1.04
C ALA A 17 -18.50 34.22 -1.53
N GLY A 18 -18.78 33.01 -2.05
CA GLY A 18 -20.13 32.52 -2.24
C GLY A 18 -20.62 32.01 -0.89
N MET A 19 -21.81 32.45 -0.48
CA MET A 19 -22.46 32.03 0.77
C MET A 19 -22.44 30.50 0.89
N ALA A 20 -21.58 29.99 1.74
CA ALA A 20 -21.49 28.58 2.04
C ALA A 20 -22.77 28.16 2.77
N GLN A 21 -23.60 27.36 2.13
CA GLN A 21 -24.57 26.53 2.84
C GLN A 21 -23.79 25.71 3.86
N LYS A 22 -24.26 25.72 5.12
CA LYS A 22 -23.64 25.01 6.24
C LYS A 22 -23.38 23.56 5.82
N PRO A 23 -22.15 23.07 5.71
CA PRO A 23 -21.92 21.66 5.61
C PRO A 23 -22.41 21.03 6.91
N GLN A 24 -23.41 20.20 6.84
CA GLN A 24 -23.82 19.36 7.96
C GLN A 24 -22.71 18.33 8.13
N ARG A 25 -21.72 18.67 8.95
CA ARG A 25 -20.69 17.71 9.33
C ARG A 25 -21.39 16.53 9.97
N ASP A 26 -21.33 15.40 9.31
CA ASP A 26 -21.68 14.13 9.92
C ASP A 26 -20.79 13.96 11.17
N THR A 27 -21.38 14.21 12.33
CA THR A 27 -20.74 14.03 13.65
C THR A 27 -20.64 12.55 14.02
N LEU A 28 -20.48 11.69 13.03
CA LEU A 28 -20.17 10.29 13.28
C LEU A 28 -18.82 10.24 14.00
N SER A 29 -18.85 9.85 15.26
CA SER A 29 -17.64 9.66 16.06
C SER A 29 -16.72 8.66 15.35
N LEU A 30 -15.40 8.78 15.55
CA LEU A 30 -14.42 7.78 15.08
C LEU A 30 -14.89 6.34 15.38
N THR A 31 -15.53 6.15 16.53
CA THR A 31 -16.09 4.85 16.97
C THR A 31 -17.25 4.35 16.13
N SER A 32 -18.00 5.19 15.41
CA SER A 32 -19.08 4.76 14.52
C SER A 32 -18.60 4.45 13.11
N LYS A 33 -17.47 5.02 12.69
CA LYS A 33 -16.88 4.81 11.36
C LYS A 33 -15.88 3.64 11.30
N ILE A 34 -15.35 3.21 12.44
CA ILE A 34 -14.32 2.15 12.50
C ILE A 34 -14.87 0.74 12.16
N HIS A 35 -16.19 0.54 12.17
CA HIS A 35 -16.76 -0.82 12.16
C HIS A 35 -17.90 -0.99 11.16
N GLN A 36 -17.66 -0.73 9.88
CA GLN A 36 -18.55 -1.20 8.83
C GLN A 36 -17.87 -2.34 8.06
N ILE A 37 -18.19 -3.59 8.42
CA ILE A 37 -17.78 -4.79 7.65
C ILE A 37 -18.69 -5.02 6.42
N ASP A 38 -19.82 -4.39 6.32
CA ASP A 38 -20.60 -4.35 5.08
C ASP A 38 -19.92 -3.42 4.06
N GLU A 39 -18.59 -3.54 3.94
CA GLU A 39 -17.82 -2.69 3.05
C GLU A 39 -17.82 -3.24 1.64
N VAL A 40 -18.27 -2.39 0.75
CA VAL A 40 -18.15 -2.61 -0.69
C VAL A 40 -16.74 -2.27 -1.10
N VAL A 41 -16.03 -3.24 -1.65
CA VAL A 41 -14.67 -3.10 -2.17
C VAL A 41 -14.64 -3.28 -3.68
N VAL A 42 -13.67 -2.70 -4.32
CA VAL A 42 -13.46 -2.79 -5.78
C VAL A 42 -12.33 -3.76 -6.11
N THR A 43 -11.33 -3.84 -5.24
CA THR A 43 -10.06 -4.56 -5.51
C THR A 43 -10.25 -6.05 -5.76
N GLY A 44 -11.20 -6.68 -5.10
CA GLY A 44 -11.41 -8.14 -5.26
C GLY A 44 -12.18 -8.56 -6.51
N ALA A 45 -12.75 -7.61 -7.30
CA ALA A 45 -13.64 -7.95 -8.42
C ALA A 45 -13.66 -6.94 -9.57
N ARG A 46 -12.83 -5.90 -9.53
CA ARG A 46 -12.85 -4.75 -10.48
C ARG A 46 -14.21 -4.00 -10.55
N HIS A 47 -15.11 -4.25 -9.63
CA HIS A 47 -16.38 -3.53 -9.46
C HIS A 47 -16.81 -3.56 -8.00
N GLU A 48 -17.66 -2.65 -7.61
CA GLU A 48 -18.21 -2.59 -6.25
C GLU A 48 -18.85 -3.94 -5.87
N THR A 49 -18.28 -4.60 -4.88
CA THR A 49 -18.68 -5.92 -4.41
C THR A 49 -18.63 -5.95 -2.89
N ASP A 50 -19.67 -6.50 -2.27
CA ASP A 50 -19.66 -6.79 -0.84
C ASP A 50 -18.56 -7.83 -0.55
N VAL A 51 -17.69 -7.53 0.42
CA VAL A 51 -16.57 -8.39 0.84
C VAL A 51 -17.01 -9.82 1.13
N ARG A 52 -18.25 -10.01 1.58
CA ARG A 52 -18.80 -11.34 1.88
C ARG A 52 -18.86 -12.26 0.67
N HIS A 53 -19.08 -11.73 -0.52
CA HIS A 53 -19.17 -12.50 -1.77
C HIS A 53 -17.81 -12.79 -2.41
N LEU A 54 -16.72 -12.24 -1.88
CA LEU A 54 -15.36 -12.56 -2.31
C LEU A 54 -14.86 -13.80 -1.58
N SER A 55 -14.28 -14.73 -2.29
CA SER A 55 -13.61 -15.89 -1.70
C SER A 55 -12.23 -15.58 -1.13
N GLN A 56 -11.64 -14.47 -1.56
CA GLN A 56 -10.35 -13.98 -1.10
C GLN A 56 -10.52 -13.09 0.13
N THR A 57 -9.46 -12.97 0.93
CA THR A 57 -9.45 -12.14 2.13
C THR A 57 -9.03 -10.72 1.80
N VAL A 58 -9.88 -9.74 2.13
CA VAL A 58 -9.62 -8.31 1.97
C VAL A 58 -9.63 -7.63 3.32
N SER A 59 -8.62 -6.83 3.61
CA SER A 59 -8.60 -5.88 4.72
C SER A 59 -8.92 -4.49 4.19
N VAL A 60 -9.77 -3.75 4.90
CA VAL A 60 -10.12 -2.38 4.55
C VAL A 60 -9.71 -1.45 5.69
N VAL A 61 -8.90 -0.46 5.37
CA VAL A 61 -8.49 0.61 6.29
C VAL A 61 -9.23 1.88 5.88
N GLY A 62 -10.22 2.25 6.66
CA GLY A 62 -11.12 3.36 6.35
C GLY A 62 -10.56 4.73 6.74
N ARG A 63 -11.21 5.78 6.27
CA ARG A 63 -10.79 7.18 6.51
C ARG A 63 -10.61 7.51 8.00
N ALA A 64 -11.48 7.02 8.86
CA ALA A 64 -11.39 7.28 10.30
C ALA A 64 -10.09 6.74 10.92
N GLN A 65 -9.65 5.55 10.51
CA GLN A 65 -8.38 4.95 10.96
C GLN A 65 -7.19 5.75 10.41
N ILE A 66 -7.22 6.14 9.13
CA ILE A 66 -6.19 6.96 8.50
C ILE A 66 -6.05 8.31 9.20
N GLU A 67 -7.15 9.02 9.45
CA GLU A 67 -7.14 10.32 10.14
C GLU A 67 -6.68 10.22 11.61
N SER A 68 -7.10 9.15 12.31
CA SER A 68 -6.70 8.94 13.70
C SER A 68 -5.23 8.59 13.87
N ALA A 69 -4.58 8.09 12.81
CA ALA A 69 -3.18 7.75 12.83
C ALA A 69 -2.26 8.99 12.82
N LEU A 70 -2.75 10.15 12.36
CA LEU A 70 -1.97 11.40 12.27
C LEU A 70 -0.60 11.19 11.60
N GLN A 71 -0.59 10.44 10.50
CA GLN A 71 0.61 10.10 9.73
C GLN A 71 0.54 10.68 8.33
N PRO A 72 1.61 11.28 7.79
CA PRO A 72 1.63 11.79 6.42
C PRO A 72 1.63 10.67 5.37
N SER A 73 2.12 9.48 5.73
CA SER A 73 2.13 8.30 4.87
C SER A 73 1.10 7.25 5.30
N LEU A 74 0.55 6.52 4.34
CA LEU A 74 -0.34 5.38 4.58
C LEU A 74 0.39 4.15 5.13
N LEU A 75 1.69 4.01 4.87
CA LEU A 75 2.42 2.78 5.14
C LEU A 75 2.50 2.38 6.63
N PRO A 76 2.75 3.29 7.60
CA PRO A 76 2.66 2.98 9.01
C PRO A 76 1.26 2.52 9.42
N VAL A 77 0.23 3.17 8.89
CA VAL A 77 -1.17 2.82 9.19
C VAL A 77 -1.48 1.41 8.71
N LEU A 78 -1.02 1.05 7.51
CA LEU A 78 -1.20 -0.31 6.97
C LEU A 78 -0.42 -1.34 7.80
N THR A 79 0.78 -1.00 8.27
CA THR A 79 1.56 -1.86 9.16
C THR A 79 0.84 -2.13 10.48
N GLU A 80 0.16 -1.14 11.07
CA GLU A 80 -0.65 -1.32 12.28
C GLU A 80 -1.91 -2.13 11.99
N GLN A 81 -2.66 -1.80 10.94
CA GLN A 81 -4.04 -2.25 10.75
C GLN A 81 -4.20 -3.55 9.95
N VAL A 82 -3.22 -3.91 9.10
CA VAL A 82 -3.34 -5.08 8.21
C VAL A 82 -2.52 -6.25 8.74
N PRO A 83 -3.16 -7.40 9.11
CA PRO A 83 -2.43 -8.58 9.53
C PRO A 83 -1.44 -9.06 8.45
N GLY A 84 -0.25 -9.52 8.86
CA GLY A 84 0.77 -10.05 7.95
C GLY A 84 1.47 -9.04 7.05
N LEU A 85 1.08 -7.75 7.10
CA LEU A 85 1.75 -6.68 6.37
C LEU A 85 2.80 -5.99 7.25
N PHE A 86 4.00 -5.81 6.73
CA PHE A 86 5.08 -5.09 7.37
C PHE A 86 5.82 -4.21 6.36
N VAL A 87 6.25 -3.01 6.79
CA VAL A 87 6.93 -2.05 5.94
C VAL A 87 8.24 -1.61 6.60
N THR A 88 9.32 -1.59 5.82
CA THR A 88 10.59 -1.01 6.26
C THR A 88 10.61 0.48 5.96
N SER A 89 11.13 1.28 6.90
CA SER A 89 11.27 2.73 6.76
C SER A 89 12.68 3.18 7.07
N ARG A 90 13.02 4.39 6.65
CA ARG A 90 14.32 5.01 6.97
C ARG A 90 14.36 5.58 8.38
N GLY A 91 13.23 5.84 8.98
CA GLY A 91 13.11 6.47 10.29
C GLY A 91 11.80 7.22 10.42
N ILE A 92 11.84 8.50 10.77
CA ILE A 92 10.64 9.33 10.98
C ILE A 92 9.90 9.57 9.67
N MET A 93 10.62 9.88 8.60
CA MET A 93 10.10 10.07 7.25
C MET A 93 10.99 9.37 6.24
N GLY A 94 10.40 9.12 5.09
CA GLY A 94 11.04 8.48 3.96
C GLY A 94 11.01 6.96 4.04
N TYR A 95 10.63 6.36 2.94
CA TYR A 95 10.63 4.91 2.78
C TYR A 95 11.71 4.50 1.79
N GLY A 96 12.02 5.37 0.82
CA GLY A 96 13.02 5.13 -0.21
C GLY A 96 12.57 4.12 -1.26
N VAL A 97 13.42 3.98 -2.26
CA VAL A 97 13.20 3.09 -3.42
C VAL A 97 14.23 1.95 -3.46
N SER A 98 15.08 1.83 -2.44
CA SER A 98 16.15 0.83 -2.48
C SER A 98 15.75 -0.47 -1.79
N THR A 99 16.28 -1.56 -2.30
CA THR A 99 16.20 -2.88 -1.70
C THR A 99 17.11 -2.95 -0.48
N GLY A 100 16.63 -3.56 0.60
CA GLY A 100 17.44 -3.93 1.75
C GLY A 100 17.24 -3.04 2.96
N ALA A 101 17.50 -1.74 2.89
CA ALA A 101 17.46 -0.87 4.06
C ALA A 101 16.11 -0.17 4.31
N ALA A 102 15.34 0.10 3.25
CA ALA A 102 14.06 0.79 3.35
C ALA A 102 13.20 0.56 2.10
N GLY A 103 11.92 0.92 2.15
CA GLY A 103 10.98 0.86 1.02
C GLY A 103 10.41 -0.53 0.73
N GLY A 104 10.77 -1.54 1.48
CA GLY A 104 10.21 -2.87 1.35
C GLY A 104 8.82 -2.94 1.97
N ILE A 105 7.83 -3.37 1.17
CA ILE A 105 6.50 -3.73 1.66
C ILE A 105 6.42 -5.25 1.62
N SER A 106 6.23 -5.88 2.78
CA SER A 106 6.13 -7.33 2.92
C SER A 106 4.73 -7.74 3.29
N LEU A 107 4.21 -8.78 2.65
CA LEU A 107 2.94 -9.41 3.00
C LEU A 107 3.14 -10.93 3.01
N ARG A 108 2.94 -11.57 4.19
CA ARG A 108 3.07 -13.02 4.37
C ARG A 108 4.45 -13.58 3.94
N GLY A 109 5.53 -12.79 4.15
CA GLY A 109 6.89 -13.18 3.75
C GLY A 109 7.19 -13.04 2.26
N LEU A 110 6.23 -12.58 1.47
CA LEU A 110 6.46 -12.10 0.11
C LEU A 110 6.96 -10.67 0.24
N SER A 111 8.25 -10.54 0.54
CA SER A 111 8.87 -9.25 0.73
C SER A 111 9.61 -8.85 -0.53
N GLY A 112 9.79 -7.61 -0.59
CA GLY A 112 10.83 -7.23 -1.25
C GLY A 112 10.97 -6.15 -2.17
N GLY A 113 12.15 -5.73 -2.36
CA GLY A 113 12.58 -4.94 -3.45
C GLY A 113 12.32 -5.58 -4.82
N THR A 114 11.46 -6.60 -4.88
CA THR A 114 11.00 -7.26 -6.10
C THR A 114 9.50 -7.09 -6.21
N ALA A 115 9.01 -6.85 -7.40
CA ALA A 115 7.63 -6.54 -7.75
C ALA A 115 6.62 -7.69 -7.48
N ARG A 116 6.52 -8.16 -6.23
CA ARG A 116 5.60 -9.24 -5.83
C ARG A 116 4.30 -8.74 -5.23
N LEU A 117 4.22 -7.44 -4.89
CA LEU A 117 3.03 -6.78 -4.39
C LEU A 117 2.71 -5.59 -5.30
N MET A 118 1.48 -5.51 -5.77
CA MET A 118 1.01 -4.39 -6.56
C MET A 118 0.41 -3.33 -5.65
N VAL A 119 0.84 -2.08 -5.82
CA VAL A 119 0.16 -0.92 -5.24
C VAL A 119 -0.54 -0.17 -6.35
N MET A 120 -1.79 0.24 -6.10
CA MET A 120 -2.62 0.99 -7.04
C MET A 120 -3.20 2.25 -6.39
N ILE A 121 -3.46 3.25 -7.20
CA ILE A 121 -4.31 4.39 -6.85
C ILE A 121 -5.52 4.35 -7.79
N ASP A 122 -6.72 4.21 -7.22
CA ASP A 122 -7.99 4.05 -7.96
C ASP A 122 -7.93 2.95 -9.05
N GLY A 123 -7.20 1.86 -8.79
CA GLY A 123 -7.03 0.75 -9.73
C GLY A 123 -5.92 0.93 -10.78
N HIS A 124 -5.18 2.05 -10.76
CA HIS A 124 -4.05 2.30 -11.63
C HIS A 124 -2.74 1.84 -10.95
N PRO A 125 -1.98 0.90 -11.54
CA PRO A 125 -0.73 0.40 -10.98
C PRO A 125 0.31 1.50 -10.77
N GLN A 126 1.04 1.41 -9.66
CA GLN A 126 2.06 2.38 -9.24
C GLN A 126 3.39 1.65 -9.02
N TYR A 127 4.20 1.48 -10.07
CA TYR A 127 5.53 0.87 -9.96
C TYR A 127 6.51 1.46 -10.97
N ALA A 128 7.80 1.37 -10.65
CA ALA A 128 8.90 1.80 -11.52
C ALA A 128 9.09 0.82 -12.68
N GLY A 129 9.29 1.32 -13.90
CA GLY A 129 9.34 0.52 -15.12
C GLY A 129 10.53 -0.44 -15.19
N ILE A 130 11.73 0.01 -14.78
CA ILE A 130 12.95 -0.81 -14.72
C ILE A 130 12.97 -1.68 -13.47
N PHE A 131 12.61 -1.10 -12.33
CA PHE A 131 12.77 -1.71 -11.01
C PHE A 131 11.55 -2.54 -10.59
N GLY A 132 10.40 -2.34 -11.20
CA GLY A 132 9.15 -3.08 -10.94
C GLY A 132 8.56 -2.92 -9.54
N HIS A 133 9.24 -2.25 -8.60
CA HIS A 133 8.76 -2.12 -7.23
C HIS A 133 7.86 -0.89 -7.02
N PRO A 134 7.00 -0.91 -6.01
CA PRO A 134 6.21 0.24 -5.62
C PRO A 134 7.07 1.44 -5.20
N ILE A 135 6.60 2.65 -5.48
CA ILE A 135 7.25 3.91 -5.08
C ILE A 135 6.69 4.34 -3.73
N ALA A 136 7.25 3.79 -2.65
CA ALA A 136 6.71 3.86 -1.30
C ALA A 136 6.44 5.29 -0.78
N ASP A 137 7.26 6.26 -1.16
CA ASP A 137 7.11 7.67 -0.77
C ASP A 137 5.93 8.40 -1.46
N ALA A 138 5.31 7.81 -2.48
CA ALA A 138 4.14 8.38 -3.16
C ALA A 138 2.81 8.15 -2.42
N TYR A 139 2.76 7.24 -1.42
CA TYR A 139 1.51 6.81 -0.78
C TYR A 139 1.15 7.67 0.42
N GLN A 140 0.71 8.89 0.16
CA GLN A 140 0.40 9.90 1.17
C GLN A 140 -1.04 9.75 1.71
N SER A 141 -1.22 9.97 3.01
CA SER A 141 -2.48 9.76 3.73
C SER A 141 -3.63 10.66 3.26
N PHE A 142 -3.32 11.85 2.79
CA PHE A 142 -4.33 12.79 2.32
C PHE A 142 -5.09 12.33 1.08
N LEU A 143 -4.47 11.49 0.24
CA LEU A 143 -5.09 10.97 -0.97
C LEU A 143 -6.28 10.06 -0.66
N ALA A 144 -6.16 9.27 0.40
CA ALA A 144 -7.01 8.10 0.60
C ALA A 144 -8.34 8.41 1.30
N GLU A 145 -9.43 7.93 0.75
CA GLU A 145 -10.70 7.72 1.45
C GLU A 145 -10.65 6.40 2.24
N ARG A 146 -10.07 5.37 1.64
CA ARG A 146 -9.78 4.08 2.25
C ARG A 146 -8.64 3.40 1.50
N VAL A 147 -8.07 2.39 2.13
CA VAL A 147 -7.13 1.47 1.48
C VAL A 147 -7.68 0.07 1.57
N GLU A 148 -7.77 -0.60 0.43
CA GLU A 148 -8.20 -1.98 0.30
C GLU A 148 -6.96 -2.86 0.09
N VAL A 149 -6.73 -3.83 0.97
CA VAL A 149 -5.59 -4.76 0.88
C VAL A 149 -6.12 -6.17 0.65
N LEU A 150 -5.97 -6.64 -0.59
CA LEU A 150 -6.26 -8.02 -0.94
C LEU A 150 -5.03 -8.86 -0.59
N ARG A 151 -5.19 -9.80 0.34
CA ARG A 151 -4.13 -10.65 0.86
C ARG A 151 -4.10 -11.97 0.09
N GLY A 152 -2.96 -12.27 -0.55
CA GLY A 152 -2.80 -13.39 -1.46
C GLY A 152 -2.96 -13.01 -2.94
N PRO A 153 -2.70 -13.94 -3.87
CA PRO A 153 -2.64 -13.65 -5.30
C PRO A 153 -3.89 -13.00 -5.86
N ALA A 154 -3.69 -11.91 -6.59
CA ALA A 154 -4.70 -11.23 -7.37
C ALA A 154 -4.34 -11.18 -8.87
N SER A 155 -3.43 -12.06 -9.28
CA SER A 155 -2.85 -12.05 -10.62
C SER A 155 -3.88 -12.30 -11.73
N VAL A 156 -5.02 -12.94 -11.46
CA VAL A 156 -6.10 -13.08 -12.45
C VAL A 156 -6.62 -11.73 -12.91
N LEU A 157 -6.86 -10.80 -11.98
CA LEU A 157 -7.40 -9.48 -12.28
C LEU A 157 -6.34 -8.44 -12.63
N TYR A 158 -5.13 -8.56 -12.07
CA TYR A 158 -4.14 -7.49 -12.06
C TYR A 158 -2.77 -7.87 -12.65
N GLY A 159 -2.58 -9.14 -13.07
CA GLY A 159 -1.37 -9.59 -13.76
C GLY A 159 -0.17 -9.84 -12.85
N SER A 160 1.01 -9.66 -13.42
CA SER A 160 2.31 -10.07 -12.92
C SER A 160 2.60 -9.59 -11.49
N ASN A 161 2.57 -8.29 -11.24
CA ASN A 161 3.02 -7.72 -9.95
C ASN A 161 2.03 -7.95 -8.79
N ALA A 162 0.89 -8.58 -9.04
CA ALA A 162 -0.11 -8.94 -8.04
C ALA A 162 0.07 -10.37 -7.49
N MET A 163 1.27 -10.94 -7.59
CA MET A 163 1.60 -12.29 -7.16
C MET A 163 1.29 -12.53 -5.68
N GLY A 164 1.69 -11.64 -4.79
CA GLY A 164 1.50 -11.75 -3.33
C GLY A 164 0.27 -11.02 -2.79
N GLY A 165 -0.31 -10.11 -3.58
CA GLY A 165 -1.47 -9.32 -3.18
C GLY A 165 -1.52 -7.96 -3.86
N VAL A 166 -2.56 -7.21 -3.51
CA VAL A 166 -2.81 -5.86 -4.03
C VAL A 166 -3.14 -4.91 -2.89
N ILE A 167 -2.54 -3.73 -2.89
CA ILE A 167 -2.88 -2.60 -2.04
C ILE A 167 -3.49 -1.54 -2.95
N ASN A 168 -4.78 -1.27 -2.83
CA ASN A 168 -5.47 -0.25 -3.64
C ASN A 168 -5.86 0.94 -2.78
N ILE A 169 -5.27 2.08 -3.07
CA ILE A 169 -5.58 3.37 -2.45
C ILE A 169 -6.77 3.96 -3.20
N VAL A 170 -7.95 3.92 -2.58
CA VAL A 170 -9.16 4.55 -3.13
C VAL A 170 -9.15 6.01 -2.72
N THR A 171 -9.13 6.91 -3.71
CA THR A 171 -8.98 8.33 -3.44
C THR A 171 -10.27 8.98 -2.96
N ARG A 172 -10.10 10.10 -2.24
CA ARG A 172 -11.21 10.90 -1.73
C ARG A 172 -12.04 11.49 -2.88
N LYS A 173 -13.34 11.56 -2.66
CA LYS A 173 -14.27 12.28 -3.53
C LYS A 173 -15.34 12.98 -2.68
N MET A 174 -15.91 14.07 -3.17
CA MET A 174 -17.01 14.74 -2.54
C MET A 174 -18.33 14.11 -3.01
N GLN A 175 -19.21 13.76 -2.08
CA GLN A 175 -20.49 13.10 -2.38
C GLN A 175 -21.61 14.13 -2.63
N GLU A 176 -21.59 15.26 -1.92
CA GLU A 176 -22.59 16.31 -1.96
C GLU A 176 -22.02 17.58 -2.58
N ASP A 177 -22.91 18.41 -3.16
CA ASP A 177 -22.52 19.70 -3.72
C ASP A 177 -21.98 20.63 -2.64
N GLY A 178 -20.85 21.26 -2.93
CA GLY A 178 -20.18 22.19 -2.01
C GLY A 178 -18.69 22.32 -2.28
N VAL A 179 -18.03 23.00 -1.36
CA VAL A 179 -16.57 23.17 -1.31
C VAL A 179 -16.10 22.78 0.08
N ASP A 180 -15.05 22.01 0.17
CA ASP A 180 -14.42 21.64 1.42
C ASP A 180 -12.90 21.79 1.27
N THR A 181 -12.31 22.57 2.18
CA THR A 181 -10.87 22.83 2.18
C THR A 181 -10.30 22.39 3.51
N HIS A 182 -9.27 21.56 3.46
CA HIS A 182 -8.55 21.06 4.62
C HIS A 182 -7.08 21.48 4.57
N LEU A 183 -6.60 22.09 5.63
CA LEU A 183 -5.18 22.37 5.87
C LEU A 183 -4.73 21.56 7.08
N HIS A 184 -3.66 20.79 6.92
CA HIS A 184 -2.92 20.14 7.99
C HIS A 184 -1.54 20.76 8.12
N ALA A 185 -1.09 21.04 9.35
CA ALA A 185 0.27 21.47 9.62
C ALA A 185 0.75 20.89 10.94
N GLY A 186 1.96 20.34 10.96
CA GLY A 186 2.58 19.71 12.11
C GLY A 186 4.06 20.00 12.21
N TYR A 187 4.58 20.03 13.44
CA TYR A 187 6.00 20.17 13.74
C TYR A 187 6.38 19.35 14.96
N GLY A 188 7.59 18.80 14.95
CA GLY A 188 8.03 17.96 16.06
C GLY A 188 9.50 17.54 16.04
N SER A 189 9.74 16.38 16.62
CA SER A 189 11.08 15.81 16.84
C SER A 189 11.93 15.85 15.58
N TYR A 190 13.24 16.11 15.72
CA TYR A 190 14.23 16.16 14.65
C TYR A 190 13.91 17.20 13.56
N ASN A 191 13.36 18.34 13.96
CA ASN A 191 12.98 19.44 13.06
C ASN A 191 12.01 18.97 11.96
N THR A 192 11.15 18.00 12.28
CA THR A 192 10.18 17.44 11.34
C THR A 192 9.03 18.43 11.13
N LEU A 193 8.74 18.74 9.89
CA LEU A 193 7.63 19.58 9.43
C LEU A 193 6.74 18.77 8.48
N GLU A 194 5.45 18.81 8.70
CA GLU A 194 4.41 18.24 7.85
C GLU A 194 3.43 19.33 7.45
N THR A 195 3.12 19.42 6.18
CA THR A 195 2.10 20.35 5.68
C THR A 195 1.32 19.74 4.53
N GLU A 196 0.01 19.95 4.55
CA GLU A 196 -0.90 19.51 3.50
C GLU A 196 -2.03 20.53 3.32
N LEU A 197 -2.36 20.82 2.08
CA LEU A 197 -3.56 21.57 1.70
C LEU A 197 -4.36 20.73 0.68
N THR A 198 -5.60 20.44 1.01
CA THR A 198 -6.53 19.71 0.13
C THR A 198 -7.80 20.53 -0.07
N ASN A 199 -8.17 20.75 -1.33
CA ASN A 199 -9.44 21.36 -1.70
C ASN A 199 -10.28 20.34 -2.48
N ARG A 200 -11.56 20.22 -2.12
CA ARG A 200 -12.54 19.35 -2.76
C ARG A 200 -13.75 20.16 -3.16
N VAL A 201 -14.21 19.95 -4.38
CA VAL A 201 -15.38 20.64 -4.93
C VAL A 201 -16.30 19.63 -5.58
N ARG A 202 -17.61 19.78 -5.36
CA ARG A 202 -18.64 19.16 -6.20
C ARG A 202 -19.67 20.23 -6.56
N LYS A 203 -20.07 20.26 -7.83
CA LYS A 203 -21.15 21.10 -8.33
C LYS A 203 -21.92 20.36 -9.41
N GLY A 204 -23.07 19.81 -9.06
CA GLY A 204 -23.86 18.99 -9.95
C GLY A 204 -23.07 17.77 -10.46
N ARG A 205 -22.82 17.72 -11.75
CA ARG A 205 -22.09 16.63 -12.41
C ARG A 205 -20.57 16.74 -12.35
N PHE A 206 -20.04 17.88 -11.93
CA PHE A 206 -18.60 18.12 -11.85
C PHE A 206 -18.08 17.86 -10.44
N SER A 207 -16.91 17.22 -10.33
CA SER A 207 -16.17 17.07 -9.08
C SER A 207 -14.68 17.31 -9.30
N SER A 208 -14.01 17.85 -8.28
CA SER A 208 -12.56 17.97 -8.27
C SER A 208 -11.98 17.74 -6.89
N VAL A 209 -10.77 17.19 -6.85
CA VAL A 209 -9.91 17.13 -5.66
C VAL A 209 -8.54 17.63 -6.09
N VAL A 210 -8.02 18.63 -5.38
CA VAL A 210 -6.67 19.16 -5.60
C VAL A 210 -5.97 19.19 -4.24
N SER A 211 -4.79 18.57 -4.18
CA SER A 211 -3.99 18.50 -2.96
C SER A 211 -2.53 18.85 -3.24
N GLY A 212 -1.89 19.46 -2.26
CA GLY A 212 -0.47 19.71 -2.24
C GLY A 212 0.10 19.46 -0.84
N SER A 213 1.31 18.94 -0.76
CA SER A 213 1.99 18.67 0.50
C SER A 213 3.46 19.03 0.43
N TYR A 214 4.01 19.39 1.59
CA TYR A 214 5.43 19.55 1.81
C TYR A 214 5.80 18.97 3.17
N ASN A 215 6.73 18.01 3.16
CA ASN A 215 7.19 17.31 4.35
C ASN A 215 8.71 17.34 4.41
N ARG A 216 9.30 17.52 5.60
CA ARG A 216 10.74 17.44 5.79
C ARG A 216 11.11 16.98 7.18
N THR A 217 12.30 16.40 7.34
CA THR A 217 12.93 16.09 8.61
C THR A 217 14.45 16.15 8.47
N ASP A 218 15.15 16.53 9.55
CA ASP A 218 16.62 16.42 9.59
C ASP A 218 17.06 14.96 9.81
N GLY A 219 16.11 14.08 10.20
CA GLY A 219 16.39 12.67 10.52
C GLY A 219 16.94 12.49 11.93
N HIS A 220 16.84 11.25 12.44
CA HIS A 220 17.27 10.89 13.80
C HIS A 220 18.76 10.51 13.89
N ARG A 221 19.48 10.46 12.77
CA ARG A 221 20.92 10.24 12.64
C ARG A 221 21.53 11.26 11.67
N THR A 222 22.84 11.44 11.75
CA THR A 222 23.59 12.28 10.80
C THR A 222 23.36 11.78 9.36
N ASP A 223 23.21 12.69 8.43
CA ASP A 223 22.98 12.42 7.00
C ASP A 223 21.74 11.57 6.70
N MET A 224 20.68 11.74 7.49
CA MET A 224 19.39 11.07 7.31
C MET A 224 18.25 12.05 6.96
N GLY A 225 18.58 13.26 6.53
CA GLY A 225 17.61 14.25 6.10
C GLY A 225 16.71 13.72 4.98
N PHE A 226 15.46 14.16 5.02
CA PHE A 226 14.47 13.84 4.01
C PHE A 226 13.61 15.06 3.71
N GLU A 227 13.29 15.30 2.46
CA GLU A 227 12.42 16.38 2.00
C GLU A 227 11.53 15.85 0.87
N GLN A 228 10.25 16.19 0.91
CA GLN A 228 9.27 15.70 -0.06
C GLN A 228 8.26 16.79 -0.44
N TYR A 229 7.94 16.85 -1.73
CA TYR A 229 6.86 17.64 -2.31
C TYR A 229 5.85 16.68 -2.95
N GLY A 230 4.58 16.82 -2.61
CA GLY A 230 3.49 16.05 -3.19
C GLY A 230 2.47 16.94 -3.87
N GLY A 231 1.93 16.51 -4.99
CA GLY A 231 0.83 17.16 -5.68
C GLY A 231 -0.13 16.13 -6.27
N TYR A 232 -1.42 16.34 -6.09
CA TYR A 232 -2.46 15.49 -6.66
C TYR A 232 -3.62 16.34 -7.17
N ALA A 233 -4.09 16.02 -8.35
CA ALA A 233 -5.29 16.61 -8.91
C ALA A 233 -6.14 15.53 -9.58
N LYS A 234 -7.42 15.48 -9.23
CA LYS A 234 -8.42 14.60 -9.85
C LYS A 234 -9.62 15.42 -10.28
N LEU A 235 -10.04 15.25 -11.51
CA LEU A 235 -11.25 15.83 -12.07
C LEU A 235 -12.22 14.72 -12.43
N GLY A 236 -13.49 14.91 -12.15
CA GLY A 236 -14.55 13.99 -12.48
C GLY A 236 -15.75 14.70 -13.11
N TYR A 237 -16.38 14.04 -14.07
CA TYR A 237 -17.61 14.52 -14.69
C TYR A 237 -18.58 13.36 -14.93
N GLU A 238 -19.79 13.46 -14.40
CA GLU A 238 -20.88 12.51 -14.61
C GLU A 238 -21.56 12.79 -15.95
N VAL A 239 -21.16 12.10 -17.00
CA VAL A 239 -21.69 12.29 -18.36
C VAL A 239 -23.16 11.87 -18.43
N ALA A 240 -23.49 10.71 -17.82
CA ALA A 240 -24.84 10.15 -17.72
C ALA A 240 -24.95 9.31 -16.43
N GLU A 241 -26.13 8.81 -16.11
CA GLU A 241 -26.43 8.05 -14.88
C GLU A 241 -25.46 6.87 -14.60
N HIS A 242 -24.90 6.26 -15.67
CA HIS A 242 -23.96 5.14 -15.57
C HIS A 242 -22.62 5.41 -16.26
N TRP A 243 -22.38 6.68 -16.61
CA TRP A 243 -21.17 7.09 -17.33
C TRP A 243 -20.44 8.20 -16.59
N ASN A 244 -19.29 7.87 -16.06
CA ASN A 244 -18.40 8.79 -15.36
C ASN A 244 -17.06 8.89 -16.10
N LEU A 245 -16.58 10.10 -16.31
CA LEU A 245 -15.26 10.38 -16.83
C LEU A 245 -14.41 10.93 -15.69
N HIS A 246 -13.24 10.34 -15.47
CA HIS A 246 -12.26 10.79 -14.49
C HIS A 246 -10.90 10.93 -15.14
N GLY A 247 -10.14 11.92 -14.69
CA GLY A 247 -8.73 12.07 -15.01
C GLY A 247 -8.01 12.54 -13.76
N ASP A 248 -6.82 11.98 -13.50
CA ASP A 248 -6.00 12.35 -12.37
C ASP A 248 -4.52 12.48 -12.73
N VAL A 249 -3.82 13.28 -11.94
CA VAL A 249 -2.38 13.46 -11.99
C VAL A 249 -1.84 13.41 -10.58
N ASN A 250 -0.85 12.56 -10.36
CA ASN A 250 -0.09 12.48 -9.12
C ASN A 250 1.37 12.80 -9.40
N VAL A 251 1.94 13.73 -8.64
CA VAL A 251 3.35 14.12 -8.74
C VAL A 251 3.97 14.04 -7.35
N THR A 252 5.05 13.29 -7.24
CA THR A 252 5.84 13.21 -6.03
C THR A 252 7.31 13.43 -6.36
N HIS A 253 7.94 14.35 -5.63
CA HIS A 253 9.37 14.58 -5.68
C HIS A 253 9.94 14.50 -4.26
N PHE A 254 11.03 13.78 -4.08
CA PHE A 254 11.69 13.69 -2.80
C PHE A 254 13.21 13.69 -2.92
N ASN A 255 13.86 14.22 -1.89
CA ASN A 255 15.29 14.18 -1.70
C ASN A 255 15.59 13.48 -0.37
N ALA A 256 16.48 12.51 -0.40
CA ALA A 256 16.88 11.76 0.77
C ALA A 256 18.40 11.76 0.90
N SER A 257 18.91 12.16 2.07
CA SER A 257 20.34 12.02 2.39
C SER A 257 20.62 10.60 2.83
N TYR A 258 21.79 10.09 2.50
CA TYR A 258 22.24 8.76 2.90
C TYR A 258 23.56 8.87 3.66
N PRO A 259 23.71 8.20 4.81
CA PRO A 259 24.98 8.16 5.50
C PRO A 259 26.01 7.37 4.68
N GLY A 260 27.18 7.99 4.45
CA GLY A 260 28.32 7.40 3.76
C GLY A 260 28.68 8.11 2.44
N PRO A 261 29.87 7.82 1.90
CA PRO A 261 30.32 8.42 0.67
C PRO A 261 29.58 7.84 -0.54
N ILE A 262 29.05 8.71 -1.41
CA ILE A 262 28.50 8.33 -2.72
C ILE A 262 29.61 8.53 -3.74
N THR A 263 30.03 7.45 -4.40
CA THR A 263 31.05 7.49 -5.47
C THR A 263 30.45 7.52 -6.85
N ALA A 264 29.29 6.87 -7.03
CA ALA A 264 28.57 6.77 -8.30
C ALA A 264 27.06 6.76 -8.03
N PRO A 265 26.39 7.92 -7.93
CA PRO A 265 24.94 7.95 -7.83
C PRO A 265 24.29 7.28 -9.05
N LEU A 266 23.29 6.47 -8.77
CA LEU A 266 22.43 5.87 -9.76
C LEU A 266 21.35 6.89 -10.14
N LEU A 267 21.18 7.12 -11.42
CA LEU A 267 20.13 7.95 -12.01
C LEU A 267 19.26 7.08 -12.89
N ASP A 268 17.97 7.34 -12.92
CA ASP A 268 17.03 6.63 -13.77
C ASP A 268 15.91 7.54 -14.28
N GLY A 269 15.37 7.16 -15.44
CA GLY A 269 14.17 7.73 -16.04
C GLY A 269 13.24 6.61 -16.45
N ASP A 270 12.35 6.22 -15.56
CA ASP A 270 11.37 5.17 -15.78
C ASP A 270 10.11 5.70 -16.47
N HIS A 271 9.50 4.84 -17.29
CA HIS A 271 8.18 5.10 -17.84
C HIS A 271 7.30 3.83 -17.83
N MET A 272 6.03 4.05 -17.68
CA MET A 272 5.00 3.02 -17.83
C MET A 272 3.79 3.62 -18.54
N MET A 273 3.26 2.88 -19.50
CA MET A 273 2.02 3.21 -20.19
C MET A 273 1.16 1.96 -20.26
N GLY A 274 -0.16 2.09 -20.07
CA GLY A 274 -1.04 0.94 -20.13
C GLY A 274 -2.47 1.29 -20.50
N VAL A 275 -3.16 0.29 -21.00
CA VAL A 275 -4.59 0.31 -21.27
C VAL A 275 -5.22 -0.92 -20.62
N SER A 276 -6.19 -0.70 -19.76
CA SER A 276 -7.03 -1.73 -19.17
C SER A 276 -8.47 -1.52 -19.60
N LEU A 277 -9.04 -2.49 -20.29
CA LEU A 277 -10.43 -2.49 -20.70
C LEU A 277 -11.13 -3.68 -20.05
N TYR A 278 -12.21 -3.44 -19.35
CA TYR A 278 -12.99 -4.52 -18.77
C TYR A 278 -14.47 -4.20 -18.75
N GLN A 279 -15.26 -5.23 -18.77
CA GLN A 279 -16.72 -5.17 -18.65
C GLN A 279 -17.21 -6.20 -17.66
N SER A 280 -18.05 -5.77 -16.72
CA SER A 280 -18.72 -6.64 -15.77
C SER A 280 -20.21 -6.69 -16.08
N SER A 281 -20.73 -7.89 -16.35
CA SER A 281 -22.11 -8.11 -16.80
C SER A 281 -22.81 -9.17 -15.98
N ARG A 282 -24.16 -9.08 -15.92
CA ARG A 282 -25.04 -10.09 -15.34
C ARG A 282 -25.84 -10.72 -16.46
N PHE A 283 -25.68 -12.03 -16.66
CA PHE A 283 -26.38 -12.76 -17.70
C PHE A 283 -27.60 -13.50 -17.15
N PHE A 284 -27.57 -13.94 -15.90
CA PHE A 284 -28.66 -14.61 -15.20
C PHE A 284 -28.61 -14.33 -13.69
N LYS A 285 -29.59 -14.84 -12.94
CA LYS A 285 -29.74 -14.56 -11.50
C LYS A 285 -28.53 -15.06 -10.70
N GLY A 286 -27.98 -14.19 -9.85
CA GLY A 286 -26.83 -14.50 -8.99
C GLY A 286 -25.50 -14.57 -9.73
N ASN A 287 -25.49 -14.29 -11.05
CA ASN A 287 -24.29 -14.32 -11.87
C ASN A 287 -23.67 -12.94 -12.01
N ARG A 288 -22.37 -12.89 -12.01
CA ARG A 288 -21.57 -11.77 -12.51
C ARG A 288 -20.31 -12.29 -13.18
N ILE A 289 -20.08 -11.86 -14.41
CA ILE A 289 -18.91 -12.20 -15.18
C ILE A 289 -18.20 -10.90 -15.55
N THR A 290 -16.90 -10.84 -15.27
CA THR A 290 -16.01 -9.75 -15.68
C THR A 290 -15.05 -10.28 -16.74
N PHE A 291 -15.04 -9.65 -17.91
CA PHE A 291 -14.06 -9.90 -18.97
C PHE A 291 -13.12 -8.70 -19.00
N GLY A 292 -11.85 -8.94 -19.18
CA GLY A 292 -10.89 -7.88 -19.31
C GLY A 292 -9.77 -8.17 -20.28
N PHE A 293 -9.19 -7.08 -20.74
CA PHE A 293 -8.03 -7.03 -21.60
C PHE A 293 -7.09 -5.97 -21.05
N ASP A 294 -5.82 -6.31 -20.87
CA ASP A 294 -4.78 -5.39 -20.42
C ASP A 294 -3.64 -5.38 -21.44
N TRP A 295 -3.10 -4.20 -21.68
CA TRP A 295 -1.83 -3.99 -22.36
C TRP A 295 -1.00 -3.01 -21.56
N PHE A 296 0.24 -3.37 -21.27
CA PHE A 296 1.20 -2.53 -20.59
C PHE A 296 2.51 -2.49 -21.37
N ARG A 297 3.11 -1.32 -21.41
CA ARG A 297 4.46 -1.07 -21.87
C ARG A 297 5.21 -0.36 -20.77
N TYR A 298 6.35 -0.91 -20.39
CA TYR A 298 7.17 -0.37 -19.33
C TYR A 298 8.65 -0.48 -19.68
N GLY A 299 9.45 0.43 -19.14
CA GLY A 299 10.87 0.48 -19.41
C GLY A 299 11.50 1.73 -18.84
N GLY A 300 12.70 2.01 -19.30
CA GLY A 300 13.43 3.19 -18.92
C GLY A 300 14.92 3.10 -19.26
N HIS A 301 15.63 4.16 -18.89
CA HIS A 301 17.08 4.29 -18.98
C HIS A 301 17.65 4.55 -17.60
N ALA A 302 18.61 3.73 -17.17
CA ALA A 302 19.34 3.93 -15.92
C ALA A 302 20.84 3.95 -16.16
N TRP A 303 21.54 4.87 -15.47
CA TRP A 303 22.98 5.07 -15.59
C TRP A 303 23.61 5.49 -14.26
N ASN A 304 24.91 5.29 -14.14
CA ASN A 304 25.71 5.85 -13.05
C ASN A 304 26.41 7.13 -13.50
N GLU A 305 26.45 8.15 -12.63
CA GLU A 305 27.36 9.30 -12.78
C GLU A 305 28.47 9.21 -11.72
N TYR A 306 29.72 9.07 -12.15
CA TYR A 306 30.84 8.97 -11.22
C TYR A 306 31.23 10.35 -10.72
N VAL A 307 30.99 10.64 -9.44
CA VAL A 307 31.29 11.94 -8.81
C VAL A 307 32.64 11.96 -8.09
N SER A 308 33.26 10.79 -7.89
CA SER A 308 34.57 10.65 -7.25
C SER A 308 35.32 9.40 -7.75
N GLY A 309 36.61 9.29 -7.44
CA GLY A 309 37.46 8.18 -7.87
C GLY A 309 38.07 8.40 -9.27
N GLU A 310 38.67 7.35 -9.85
CA GLU A 310 39.37 7.40 -11.14
C GLU A 310 38.45 7.75 -12.32
N ASN A 311 37.17 7.42 -12.24
CA ASN A 311 36.17 7.66 -13.27
C ASN A 311 35.37 8.97 -13.04
N ALA A 312 35.77 9.83 -12.11
CA ALA A 312 35.06 11.05 -11.78
C ALA A 312 34.79 11.92 -13.03
N GLY A 313 33.52 12.35 -13.21
CA GLY A 313 33.08 13.13 -14.36
C GLY A 313 32.67 12.31 -15.59
N THR A 314 32.68 10.98 -15.50
CA THR A 314 32.14 10.09 -16.55
C THR A 314 30.79 9.49 -16.14
N SER A 315 30.05 8.96 -17.12
CA SER A 315 28.84 8.18 -16.91
C SER A 315 28.95 6.79 -17.51
N ALA A 316 28.20 5.85 -16.95
CA ALA A 316 28.09 4.48 -17.49
C ALA A 316 26.63 4.05 -17.53
N ASP A 317 26.15 3.72 -18.72
CA ASP A 317 24.82 3.17 -18.90
C ASP A 317 24.73 1.78 -18.30
N LEU A 318 23.66 1.52 -17.56
CA LEU A 318 23.36 0.24 -16.93
C LEU A 318 22.30 -0.53 -17.71
N VAL A 319 21.23 0.13 -18.08
CA VAL A 319 20.12 -0.45 -18.86
C VAL A 319 19.37 0.63 -19.62
N ASP A 320 19.03 0.34 -20.86
CA ASP A 320 18.07 1.09 -21.70
C ASP A 320 17.21 0.06 -22.42
N LYS A 321 16.05 -0.26 -21.85
CA LYS A 321 15.18 -1.34 -22.32
C LYS A 321 13.71 -0.98 -22.11
N GLN A 322 12.88 -1.61 -22.95
CA GLN A 322 11.43 -1.52 -22.90
C GLN A 322 10.82 -2.87 -23.28
N GLU A 323 9.74 -3.25 -22.61
CA GLU A 323 9.01 -4.49 -22.83
C GLU A 323 7.50 -4.28 -22.81
N ASP A 324 6.79 -5.21 -23.42
CA ASP A 324 5.33 -5.22 -23.53
C ASP A 324 4.73 -6.45 -22.84
N GLU A 325 3.60 -6.24 -22.20
CA GLU A 325 2.75 -7.27 -21.58
C GLU A 325 1.33 -7.15 -22.13
N LEU A 326 0.75 -8.26 -22.56
CA LEU A 326 -0.59 -8.35 -23.14
C LEU A 326 -1.37 -9.46 -22.46
N ALA A 327 -2.58 -9.19 -21.98
CA ALA A 327 -3.37 -10.18 -21.28
C ALA A 327 -4.86 -10.13 -21.58
N GLY A 328 -5.48 -11.29 -21.50
CA GLY A 328 -6.94 -11.44 -21.47
C GLY A 328 -7.36 -12.26 -20.26
N TYR A 329 -8.47 -11.88 -19.63
CA TYR A 329 -8.97 -12.61 -18.46
C TYR A 329 -10.49 -12.68 -18.40
N VAL A 330 -10.97 -13.67 -17.66
CA VAL A 330 -12.36 -13.82 -17.26
C VAL A 330 -12.42 -14.13 -15.77
N ASP A 331 -13.31 -13.47 -15.06
CA ASP A 331 -13.62 -13.72 -13.66
C ASP A 331 -15.13 -13.91 -13.50
N LEU A 332 -15.52 -15.04 -12.89
CA LEU A 332 -16.90 -15.45 -12.65
C LEU A 332 -17.20 -15.45 -11.16
N ARG A 333 -18.26 -14.77 -10.78
CA ARG A 333 -18.96 -14.98 -9.51
C ARG A 333 -20.35 -15.53 -9.79
N GLN A 334 -20.71 -16.60 -9.06
CA GLN A 334 -22.04 -17.19 -9.09
C GLN A 334 -22.58 -17.45 -7.69
N ASP A 335 -23.65 -16.76 -7.31
CA ASP A 335 -24.43 -17.09 -6.14
C ASP A 335 -25.30 -18.31 -6.47
N ILE A 336 -24.89 -19.50 -6.03
CA ILE A 336 -25.58 -20.78 -6.31
C ILE A 336 -26.85 -20.86 -5.46
N ARG A 337 -26.72 -20.46 -4.20
CA ARG A 337 -27.79 -20.36 -3.22
C ARG A 337 -27.54 -19.12 -2.34
N SER A 338 -28.52 -18.76 -1.52
CA SER A 338 -28.33 -17.65 -0.54
C SER A 338 -27.21 -17.90 0.49
N TRP A 339 -26.78 -19.15 0.63
CA TRP A 339 -25.73 -19.56 1.56
C TRP A 339 -24.41 -19.95 0.87
N LEU A 340 -24.32 -19.94 -0.47
CA LEU A 340 -23.13 -20.35 -1.21
C LEU A 340 -22.88 -19.44 -2.42
N THR A 341 -21.72 -18.81 -2.44
CA THR A 341 -21.15 -18.12 -3.61
C THR A 341 -19.92 -18.90 -4.12
N PHE A 342 -19.88 -19.14 -5.42
CA PHE A 342 -18.75 -19.71 -6.16
C PHE A 342 -18.03 -18.63 -6.94
N ASN A 343 -16.70 -18.64 -6.91
CA ASN A 343 -15.83 -17.74 -7.67
C ASN A 343 -14.84 -18.58 -8.49
N ALA A 344 -14.62 -18.22 -9.74
CA ALA A 344 -13.59 -18.81 -10.59
C ALA A 344 -13.03 -17.78 -11.56
N GLY A 345 -11.74 -17.79 -11.78
CA GLY A 345 -11.08 -16.86 -12.70
C GLY A 345 -9.97 -17.53 -13.48
N LEU A 346 -9.74 -17.03 -14.69
CA LEU A 346 -8.63 -17.46 -15.55
C LEU A 346 -8.08 -16.25 -16.29
N ARG A 347 -6.77 -16.07 -16.24
CA ARG A 347 -6.02 -15.10 -17.04
C ARG A 347 -5.00 -15.83 -17.90
N VAL A 348 -4.85 -15.35 -19.12
CA VAL A 348 -3.75 -15.68 -20.01
C VAL A 348 -2.96 -14.39 -20.22
N ASP A 349 -1.71 -14.42 -19.86
CA ASP A 349 -0.81 -13.29 -19.88
C ASP A 349 0.40 -13.58 -20.77
N HIS A 350 0.74 -12.68 -21.68
CA HIS A 350 1.85 -12.85 -22.61
C HIS A 350 2.82 -11.68 -22.49
N HIS A 351 4.06 -12.00 -22.19
CA HIS A 351 5.16 -11.07 -22.12
C HIS A 351 6.03 -11.17 -23.37
N SER A 352 6.39 -10.04 -23.96
CA SER A 352 7.12 -9.95 -25.23
C SER A 352 8.44 -10.74 -25.27
N ARG A 353 9.11 -10.90 -24.11
CA ARG A 353 10.39 -11.62 -23.99
C ARG A 353 10.27 -13.01 -23.39
N VAL A 354 9.48 -13.19 -22.34
CA VAL A 354 9.52 -14.36 -21.47
C VAL A 354 8.48 -15.41 -21.88
N GLY A 355 7.40 -15.01 -22.59
CA GLY A 355 6.37 -15.92 -23.08
C GLY A 355 5.05 -15.81 -22.34
N THR A 356 4.30 -16.91 -22.23
CA THR A 356 2.90 -16.93 -21.82
C THR A 356 2.69 -17.68 -20.51
N GLU A 357 1.95 -17.06 -19.58
CA GLU A 357 1.53 -17.63 -18.31
C GLU A 357 0.01 -17.83 -18.25
N TRP A 358 -0.41 -18.94 -17.61
CA TRP A 358 -1.80 -19.26 -17.32
C TRP A 358 -2.04 -19.15 -15.82
N VAL A 359 -3.04 -18.37 -15.44
CA VAL A 359 -3.27 -17.97 -14.06
C VAL A 359 -4.70 -18.27 -13.62
N PRO A 360 -4.95 -19.48 -13.10
CA PRO A 360 -6.26 -19.87 -12.58
C PRO A 360 -6.45 -19.45 -11.12
N GLN A 361 -7.72 -19.23 -10.75
CA GLN A 361 -8.18 -19.14 -9.37
C GLN A 361 -9.54 -19.81 -9.20
N VAL A 362 -9.83 -20.29 -7.99
CA VAL A 362 -11.13 -20.83 -7.62
C VAL A 362 -11.39 -20.57 -6.14
N GLY A 363 -12.65 -20.34 -5.77
CA GLY A 363 -13.01 -20.17 -4.38
C GLY A 363 -14.49 -20.35 -4.11
N LEU A 364 -14.79 -20.56 -2.82
CA LEU A 364 -16.12 -20.74 -2.26
C LEU A 364 -16.29 -19.79 -1.08
N ALA A 365 -17.46 -19.18 -0.97
CA ALA A 365 -17.87 -18.44 0.20
C ALA A 365 -19.21 -18.99 0.72
N PHE A 366 -19.21 -19.48 1.95
CA PHE A 366 -20.38 -20.01 2.63
C PHE A 366 -20.94 -18.94 3.59
N HIS A 367 -22.16 -18.51 3.33
CA HIS A 367 -22.91 -17.56 4.17
C HIS A 367 -23.76 -18.35 5.15
N LEU A 368 -23.28 -18.49 6.38
CA LEU A 368 -23.90 -19.30 7.40
C LEU A 368 -24.83 -18.46 8.30
N PRO A 369 -25.73 -19.08 9.08
CA PRO A 369 -26.56 -18.35 10.03
C PRO A 369 -25.74 -17.51 11.02
N GLN A 370 -26.37 -16.50 11.66
CA GLN A 370 -25.73 -15.62 12.64
C GLN A 370 -24.53 -14.83 12.09
N THR A 371 -24.60 -14.39 10.83
CA THR A 371 -23.54 -13.60 10.18
C THR A 371 -22.17 -14.28 10.10
N MET A 372 -22.14 -15.62 10.18
CA MET A 372 -20.91 -16.38 9.99
C MET A 372 -20.59 -16.52 8.50
N GLU A 373 -19.33 -16.35 8.15
CA GLU A 373 -18.78 -16.53 6.82
C GLU A 373 -17.63 -17.54 6.89
N LEU A 374 -17.66 -18.54 6.04
CA LEU A 374 -16.54 -19.47 5.84
C LEU A 374 -16.12 -19.40 4.38
N LYS A 375 -14.85 -19.13 4.10
CA LYS A 375 -14.30 -18.98 2.76
C LYS A 375 -13.16 -19.95 2.55
N ALA A 376 -13.08 -20.54 1.36
CA ALA A 376 -11.95 -21.36 0.93
C ALA A 376 -11.54 -20.96 -0.47
N SER A 377 -10.25 -20.79 -0.72
CA SER A 377 -9.75 -20.44 -2.05
C SER A 377 -8.40 -21.09 -2.37
N ALA A 378 -8.17 -21.28 -3.66
CA ALA A 378 -6.90 -21.66 -4.24
C ALA A 378 -6.63 -20.73 -5.43
N SER A 379 -5.50 -20.05 -5.44
CA SER A 379 -5.14 -19.07 -6.47
C SER A 379 -3.67 -19.17 -6.85
N LYS A 380 -3.40 -19.13 -8.16
CA LYS A 380 -2.05 -19.03 -8.69
C LYS A 380 -1.65 -17.55 -8.74
N GLY A 381 -0.49 -17.22 -8.21
CA GLY A 381 0.21 -15.96 -8.41
C GLY A 381 1.43 -16.17 -9.30
N PHE A 382 1.78 -15.16 -10.08
CA PHE A 382 2.98 -15.18 -10.89
C PHE A 382 3.60 -13.79 -10.98
N ARG A 383 4.88 -13.74 -11.37
CA ARG A 383 5.60 -12.50 -11.67
C ARG A 383 6.58 -12.73 -12.82
N TYR A 384 6.57 -11.84 -13.79
CA TYR A 384 7.63 -11.77 -14.80
C TYR A 384 8.91 -11.19 -14.19
N PRO A 385 10.11 -11.60 -14.69
CA PRO A 385 11.37 -10.95 -14.34
C PRO A 385 11.31 -9.47 -14.70
N ILE A 386 11.86 -8.61 -13.84
CA ILE A 386 11.95 -7.18 -14.11
C ILE A 386 13.23 -6.84 -14.90
N LEU A 387 13.22 -5.70 -15.59
CA LEU A 387 14.34 -5.28 -16.43
C LEU A 387 15.66 -5.18 -15.65
N ARG A 388 15.61 -4.72 -14.40
CA ARG A 388 16.75 -4.70 -13.49
C ARG A 388 17.36 -6.09 -13.29
N GLU A 389 16.55 -7.12 -13.10
CA GLU A 389 17.01 -8.48 -12.84
C GLU A 389 17.66 -9.11 -14.06
N MET A 390 17.14 -8.80 -15.25
CA MET A 390 17.62 -9.38 -16.51
C MET A 390 18.86 -8.66 -17.07
N TYR A 391 18.92 -7.32 -16.96
CA TYR A 391 19.85 -6.54 -17.79
C TYR A 391 20.75 -5.57 -17.04
N MET A 392 20.43 -5.14 -15.79
CA MET A 392 21.08 -3.98 -15.19
C MET A 392 22.49 -4.24 -14.70
N PHE A 393 22.77 -5.43 -14.16
CA PHE A 393 24.07 -5.74 -13.55
C PHE A 393 24.73 -6.98 -14.16
N PRO A 394 26.00 -6.86 -14.61
CA PRO A 394 26.75 -8.00 -15.11
C PRO A 394 27.12 -9.00 -13.99
N PRO A 395 27.11 -10.31 -14.29
CA PRO A 395 26.63 -10.93 -15.53
C PRO A 395 25.12 -10.84 -15.67
N GLN A 396 24.66 -10.48 -16.87
CA GLN A 396 23.22 -10.38 -17.19
C GLN A 396 22.61 -11.76 -17.44
N ASN A 397 21.32 -11.92 -17.11
CA ASN A 397 20.56 -13.14 -17.40
C ASN A 397 19.21 -12.80 -18.05
N PRO A 398 19.17 -12.60 -19.39
CA PRO A 398 17.94 -12.32 -20.11
C PRO A 398 17.02 -13.53 -20.29
N ASP A 399 17.43 -14.72 -19.87
CA ASP A 399 16.69 -15.99 -20.01
C ASP A 399 15.95 -16.39 -18.72
N LEU A 400 15.83 -15.46 -17.77
CA LEU A 400 15.03 -15.64 -16.57
C LEU A 400 13.58 -16.02 -16.93
N GLN A 401 13.03 -16.96 -16.17
CA GLN A 401 11.67 -17.44 -16.32
C GLN A 401 10.74 -16.79 -15.29
N PRO A 402 9.40 -16.82 -15.49
CA PRO A 402 8.46 -16.31 -14.52
C PRO A 402 8.57 -17.00 -13.17
N GLU A 403 8.44 -16.24 -12.10
CA GLU A 403 8.16 -16.79 -10.78
C GLU A 403 6.70 -17.24 -10.72
N SER A 404 6.40 -18.30 -9.98
CA SER A 404 5.02 -18.72 -9.75
C SER A 404 4.83 -19.35 -8.38
N MET A 405 3.64 -19.16 -7.83
CA MET A 405 3.25 -19.77 -6.57
C MET A 405 1.75 -20.11 -6.54
N TRP A 406 1.39 -21.04 -5.68
CA TRP A 406 0.02 -21.31 -5.28
C TRP A 406 -0.20 -20.83 -3.85
N ASN A 407 -1.35 -20.22 -3.63
CA ASN A 407 -1.82 -19.83 -2.30
C ASN A 407 -3.15 -20.52 -2.02
N TYR A 408 -3.23 -21.19 -0.87
CA TYR A 408 -4.42 -21.87 -0.37
C TYR A 408 -4.87 -21.16 0.91
N GLU A 409 -6.14 -20.79 0.98
CA GLU A 409 -6.69 -20.07 2.13
C GLU A 409 -7.95 -20.74 2.66
N LEU A 410 -8.10 -20.66 3.99
CA LEU A 410 -9.33 -20.96 4.71
C LEU A 410 -9.58 -19.83 5.70
N ALA A 411 -10.65 -19.08 5.51
CA ALA A 411 -10.98 -17.93 6.34
C ALA A 411 -12.36 -18.10 6.97
N PHE A 412 -12.46 -17.72 8.24
CA PHE A 412 -13.71 -17.61 8.98
C PHE A 412 -13.88 -16.20 9.51
N SER A 413 -15.08 -15.65 9.45
CA SER A 413 -15.43 -14.38 10.09
C SER A 413 -16.85 -14.41 10.63
N GLN A 414 -17.10 -13.61 11.66
CA GLN A 414 -18.43 -13.46 12.26
C GLN A 414 -18.63 -12.08 12.84
N GLN A 415 -19.87 -11.60 12.76
CA GLN A 415 -20.35 -10.42 13.47
C GLN A 415 -21.31 -10.82 14.57
N LEU A 416 -21.14 -10.26 15.77
CA LEU A 416 -21.98 -10.50 16.94
C LEU A 416 -22.50 -9.19 17.51
N MET A 417 -23.47 -9.28 18.42
CA MET A 417 -24.03 -8.12 19.14
C MET A 417 -24.51 -6.99 18.21
N ASN A 418 -25.22 -7.34 17.13
CA ASN A 418 -25.67 -6.40 16.11
C ASN A 418 -24.49 -5.59 15.48
N GLY A 419 -23.41 -6.28 15.12
CA GLY A 419 -22.22 -5.69 14.49
C GLY A 419 -21.28 -4.94 15.45
N LYS A 420 -21.53 -4.97 16.77
CA LYS A 420 -20.61 -4.35 17.74
C LYS A 420 -19.30 -5.11 17.90
N LEU A 421 -19.35 -6.44 17.83
CA LEU A 421 -18.18 -7.31 17.87
C LEU A 421 -18.02 -7.99 16.50
N GLN A 422 -16.85 -7.87 15.95
CA GLN A 422 -16.47 -8.49 14.68
C GLN A 422 -15.14 -9.18 14.89
N TYR A 423 -14.98 -10.38 14.37
CA TYR A 423 -13.72 -11.09 14.41
C TYR A 423 -13.57 -12.02 13.22
N GLY A 424 -12.34 -12.34 12.90
CA GLY A 424 -12.02 -13.25 11.82
C GLY A 424 -10.67 -13.93 12.02
N VAL A 425 -10.57 -15.13 11.47
CA VAL A 425 -9.36 -15.94 11.43
C VAL A 425 -9.12 -16.37 10.01
N ASN A 426 -7.89 -16.25 9.54
CA ASN A 426 -7.46 -16.73 8.23
C ASN A 426 -6.25 -17.64 8.38
N LEU A 427 -6.32 -18.81 7.76
CA LEU A 427 -5.22 -19.75 7.61
C LEU A 427 -4.76 -19.71 6.16
N PHE A 428 -3.46 -19.66 5.93
CA PHE A 428 -2.92 -19.68 4.58
C PHE A 428 -1.70 -20.60 4.45
N PHE A 429 -1.52 -21.13 3.26
CA PHE A 429 -0.35 -21.88 2.85
C PHE A 429 0.08 -21.44 1.45
N ILE A 430 1.34 -21.05 1.30
CA ILE A 430 1.95 -20.60 0.06
C ILE A 430 3.05 -21.58 -0.34
N ASP A 431 2.96 -22.10 -1.56
CA ASP A 431 3.99 -22.95 -2.19
C ASP A 431 4.39 -22.36 -3.53
N GLY A 432 5.65 -22.01 -3.70
CA GLY A 432 6.16 -21.35 -4.91
C GLY A 432 7.54 -21.82 -5.30
N LYS A 433 7.78 -21.80 -6.63
CA LYS A 433 9.02 -22.23 -7.25
C LYS A 433 9.51 -21.21 -8.28
N ASN A 434 10.74 -21.41 -8.73
CA ASN A 434 11.39 -20.55 -9.71
C ASN A 434 11.52 -19.08 -9.25
N LEU A 435 11.60 -18.85 -7.94
CA LEU A 435 11.84 -17.50 -7.45
C LEU A 435 13.21 -17.01 -7.89
N ILE A 436 13.25 -15.78 -8.40
CA ILE A 436 14.49 -15.15 -8.84
C ILE A 436 15.27 -14.71 -7.61
N GLN A 437 16.48 -15.21 -7.51
CA GLN A 437 17.44 -14.84 -6.47
C GLN A 437 18.85 -14.74 -7.04
N THR A 438 19.65 -13.89 -6.43
CA THR A 438 21.07 -13.76 -6.78
C THR A 438 21.85 -14.89 -6.10
N SER A 439 22.52 -15.72 -6.90
CA SER A 439 23.28 -16.86 -6.43
C SER A 439 24.59 -17.01 -7.23
N PRO A 440 25.58 -17.82 -6.77
CA PRO A 440 26.82 -18.03 -7.50
C PRO A 440 26.58 -18.45 -8.95
N ASN A 441 27.32 -17.82 -9.88
CA ASN A 441 27.20 -18.12 -11.30
C ASN A 441 27.73 -19.55 -11.61
N PRO A 442 26.89 -20.49 -12.08
CA PRO A 442 27.33 -21.88 -12.37
C PRO A 442 28.28 -21.98 -13.56
N ASN A 443 28.29 -20.95 -14.43
CA ASN A 443 29.04 -20.94 -15.69
C ASN A 443 30.23 -19.96 -15.69
N GLY A 444 30.57 -19.38 -14.53
CA GLY A 444 31.64 -18.39 -14.45
C GLY A 444 31.88 -17.84 -13.04
N SER A 445 32.59 -16.76 -12.94
CA SER A 445 32.82 -16.05 -11.68
C SER A 445 31.68 -15.07 -11.37
N GLY A 446 31.50 -14.73 -10.08
CA GLY A 446 30.57 -13.74 -9.60
C GLY A 446 29.18 -14.30 -9.27
N MET A 447 28.23 -13.40 -9.10
CA MET A 447 26.84 -13.68 -8.74
C MET A 447 25.94 -13.45 -9.94
N LEU A 448 24.90 -14.26 -10.10
CA LEU A 448 23.96 -14.20 -11.21
C LEU A 448 22.53 -14.31 -10.69
N ASN A 449 21.60 -13.56 -11.25
CA ASN A 449 20.17 -13.77 -11.00
C ASN A 449 19.70 -15.05 -11.67
N GLN A 450 19.10 -15.96 -10.91
CA GLN A 450 18.67 -17.29 -11.37
C GLN A 450 17.34 -17.67 -10.76
N ASN A 451 16.55 -18.47 -11.48
CA ASN A 451 15.29 -19.08 -11.00
C ASN A 451 15.58 -20.29 -10.09
N SER A 452 16.28 -20.07 -8.98
CA SER A 452 16.71 -21.13 -8.06
C SER A 452 16.03 -21.06 -6.68
N GLY A 453 15.23 -20.03 -6.43
CA GLY A 453 14.54 -19.84 -5.16
C GLY A 453 13.24 -20.65 -5.05
N GLU A 454 12.91 -20.97 -3.80
CA GLU A 454 11.64 -21.60 -3.40
C GLU A 454 11.03 -20.81 -2.25
N ILE A 455 9.71 -20.81 -2.17
CA ILE A 455 8.95 -20.28 -1.03
C ILE A 455 7.97 -21.35 -0.55
N GLU A 456 7.97 -21.60 0.76
CA GLU A 456 6.99 -22.43 1.45
C GLU A 456 6.68 -21.70 2.77
N ASN A 457 5.58 -20.96 2.77
CA ASN A 457 5.15 -20.16 3.90
C ASN A 457 3.79 -20.61 4.36
N ALA A 458 3.61 -20.70 5.67
CA ALA A 458 2.33 -21.01 6.30
C ALA A 458 2.05 -20.02 7.42
N GLY A 459 0.79 -19.70 7.66
CA GLY A 459 0.50 -18.78 8.74
C GLY A 459 -0.95 -18.70 9.15
N VAL A 460 -1.14 -17.96 10.25
CA VAL A 460 -2.44 -17.67 10.86
C VAL A 460 -2.56 -16.17 11.03
N GLU A 461 -3.67 -15.61 10.62
CA GLU A 461 -4.01 -14.21 10.81
C GLU A 461 -5.32 -14.11 11.57
N VAL A 462 -5.34 -13.32 12.63
CA VAL A 462 -6.53 -13.08 13.46
C VAL A 462 -6.77 -11.57 13.51
N GLN A 463 -8.02 -11.17 13.42
CA GLN A 463 -8.41 -9.77 13.61
C GLN A 463 -9.69 -9.70 14.44
N ALA A 464 -9.81 -8.68 15.27
CA ALA A 464 -11.00 -8.42 16.04
C ALA A 464 -11.21 -6.93 16.24
N ALA A 465 -12.49 -6.51 16.27
CA ALA A 465 -12.87 -5.15 16.58
C ALA A 465 -14.14 -5.17 17.44
N TYR A 466 -14.15 -4.40 18.51
CA TYR A 466 -15.26 -4.32 19.44
C TYR A 466 -15.62 -2.88 19.79
N ARG A 467 -16.83 -2.48 19.45
CA ARG A 467 -17.41 -1.22 19.89
C ARG A 467 -18.07 -1.39 21.26
N ILE A 468 -17.37 -1.00 22.30
CA ILE A 468 -17.86 -1.13 23.69
C ILE A 468 -19.13 -0.29 23.86
N ASP A 469 -19.05 0.99 23.50
CA ASP A 469 -20.19 1.91 23.49
C ASP A 469 -20.04 2.97 22.39
N ARG A 470 -20.79 4.09 22.52
CA ARG A 470 -20.71 5.22 21.56
C ARG A 470 -19.41 6.03 21.64
N HIS A 471 -18.58 5.81 22.65
CA HIS A 471 -17.37 6.58 22.93
C HIS A 471 -16.10 5.75 22.80
N TRP A 472 -16.17 4.45 23.11
CA TRP A 472 -15.04 3.56 23.19
C TRP A 472 -15.10 2.43 22.16
N SER A 473 -14.00 2.22 21.50
CA SER A 473 -13.76 1.03 20.67
C SER A 473 -12.37 0.47 20.90
N VAL A 474 -12.24 -0.83 20.74
CA VAL A 474 -10.97 -1.54 20.74
C VAL A 474 -10.88 -2.36 19.47
N ASP A 475 -9.69 -2.44 18.91
CA ASP A 475 -9.39 -3.24 17.74
C ASP A 475 -8.02 -3.87 17.86
N GLY A 476 -7.79 -4.94 17.14
CA GLY A 476 -6.49 -5.56 17.11
C GLY A 476 -6.38 -6.64 16.07
N ASN A 477 -5.14 -6.94 15.74
CA ASN A 477 -4.82 -8.04 14.84
C ASN A 477 -3.54 -8.74 15.29
N TYR A 478 -3.45 -10.01 14.93
CA TYR A 478 -2.28 -10.84 15.14
C TYR A 478 -1.99 -11.64 13.88
N SER A 479 -0.72 -11.77 13.52
CA SER A 479 -0.28 -12.69 12.48
C SER A 479 0.91 -13.51 12.98
N TYR A 480 0.85 -14.80 12.68
CA TYR A 480 1.95 -15.74 12.78
C TYR A 480 2.35 -16.18 11.36
N LEU A 481 3.66 -16.16 11.08
CA LEU A 481 4.23 -16.54 9.80
C LEU A 481 5.37 -17.52 10.03
N HIS A 482 5.23 -18.72 9.48
CA HIS A 482 6.34 -19.66 9.35
C HIS A 482 6.89 -19.61 7.92
N MET A 483 8.21 -19.48 7.77
CA MET A 483 8.90 -19.44 6.49
C MET A 483 9.97 -20.52 6.46
N LYS A 484 9.94 -21.40 5.45
CA LYS A 484 11.02 -22.37 5.20
C LYS A 484 12.34 -21.67 4.88
N ASN A 485 12.26 -20.61 4.08
CA ASN A 485 13.37 -19.76 3.71
C ASN A 485 13.10 -18.34 4.22
N PRO A 486 13.65 -17.95 5.39
CA PRO A 486 13.43 -16.62 5.96
C PRO A 486 13.88 -15.49 5.03
N VAL A 487 13.11 -14.40 5.03
CA VAL A 487 13.41 -13.18 4.29
C VAL A 487 13.44 -11.97 5.22
N ILE A 488 14.24 -10.96 4.87
CA ILE A 488 14.31 -9.70 5.61
C ILE A 488 12.96 -9.00 5.59
N ALA A 489 12.65 -8.24 6.65
CA ALA A 489 11.43 -7.45 6.79
C ALA A 489 10.14 -8.27 6.84
N ALA A 490 10.20 -9.51 7.27
CA ALA A 490 9.04 -10.37 7.50
C ALA A 490 9.11 -10.94 8.92
N PRO A 491 8.36 -10.37 9.89
CA PRO A 491 8.35 -10.88 11.25
C PRO A 491 7.58 -12.21 11.35
N GLU A 492 8.06 -13.11 12.22
CA GLU A 492 7.34 -14.34 12.55
C GLU A 492 6.05 -14.05 13.33
N HIS A 493 6.11 -13.08 14.25
CA HIS A 493 4.96 -12.66 15.05
C HIS A 493 4.76 -11.16 14.94
N LYS A 494 3.54 -10.75 14.62
CA LYS A 494 3.12 -9.36 14.64
C LYS A 494 1.78 -9.25 15.34
N LEU A 495 1.72 -8.44 16.40
CA LEU A 495 0.49 -8.09 17.12
C LEU A 495 0.29 -6.59 17.10
N TYR A 496 -0.91 -6.14 16.83
CA TYR A 496 -1.39 -4.78 17.11
C TYR A 496 -2.60 -4.83 18.00
N ALA A 497 -2.66 -3.95 19.00
CA ALA A 497 -3.82 -3.77 19.87
C ALA A 497 -4.05 -2.27 20.07
N GLY A 498 -5.21 -1.80 19.63
CA GLY A 498 -5.61 -0.39 19.62
C GLY A 498 -6.84 -0.12 20.48
N THR A 499 -6.93 1.10 21.00
CA THR A 499 -8.11 1.63 21.69
C THR A 499 -8.36 3.05 21.22
N SER A 500 -9.61 3.37 20.91
CA SER A 500 -10.03 4.71 20.51
C SER A 500 -11.14 5.22 21.42
N PHE A 501 -11.02 6.49 21.80
CA PHE A 501 -11.99 7.22 22.60
C PHE A 501 -12.42 8.50 21.89
N SER A 502 -13.74 8.71 21.78
CA SER A 502 -14.30 9.92 21.17
C SER A 502 -15.46 10.45 21.99
N ARG A 503 -15.29 11.63 22.60
CA ARG A 503 -16.36 12.30 23.37
C ARG A 503 -16.24 13.80 23.29
N GLY A 504 -17.30 14.45 22.83
CA GLY A 504 -17.37 15.90 22.75
C GLY A 504 -16.33 16.47 21.78
N ARG A 505 -15.32 17.18 22.33
CA ARG A 505 -14.25 17.79 21.55
C ARG A 505 -12.99 16.93 21.47
N TRP A 506 -12.92 15.82 22.15
CA TRP A 506 -11.76 14.95 22.26
C TRP A 506 -11.89 13.72 21.40
N ASN A 507 -10.85 13.45 20.64
CA ASN A 507 -10.57 12.15 20.03
C ASN A 507 -9.18 11.73 20.48
N VAL A 508 -9.08 10.55 21.09
CA VAL A 508 -7.81 9.98 21.59
C VAL A 508 -7.71 8.55 21.11
N SER A 509 -6.58 8.18 20.54
CA SER A 509 -6.29 6.80 20.19
C SER A 509 -4.92 6.39 20.71
N THR A 510 -4.79 5.15 21.10
CA THR A 510 -3.52 4.55 21.52
C THR A 510 -3.40 3.16 20.94
N GLY A 511 -2.18 2.76 20.61
CA GLY A 511 -1.88 1.45 20.04
C GLY A 511 -0.57 0.89 20.56
N LEU A 512 -0.57 -0.42 20.82
CA LEU A 512 0.60 -1.22 21.09
C LEU A 512 0.88 -2.11 19.88
N GLN A 513 2.10 -2.09 19.40
CA GLN A 513 2.59 -2.99 18.35
C GLN A 513 3.70 -3.85 18.93
N TYR A 514 3.54 -5.17 18.88
CA TYR A 514 4.56 -6.14 19.22
C TYR A 514 5.03 -6.87 17.97
N ILE A 515 6.32 -6.85 17.75
CA ILE A 515 7.00 -7.53 16.64
C ILE A 515 7.99 -8.50 17.26
N ALA A 516 8.02 -9.75 16.80
CA ALA A 516 9.02 -10.72 17.22
C ALA A 516 9.45 -11.63 16.08
N GLY A 517 10.69 -12.09 16.13
CA GLY A 517 11.29 -12.87 15.07
C GLY A 517 11.40 -12.09 13.76
N LEU A 518 11.64 -10.78 13.82
CA LEU A 518 11.88 -9.97 12.63
C LEU A 518 13.30 -10.23 12.13
N TYR A 519 13.42 -10.85 10.98
CA TYR A 519 14.72 -11.06 10.33
C TYR A 519 15.27 -9.72 9.82
N THR A 520 16.32 -9.21 10.47
CA THR A 520 17.05 -7.99 10.07
C THR A 520 18.25 -8.31 9.19
N GLN A 521 18.73 -9.56 9.25
CA GLN A 521 19.76 -10.13 8.41
C GLN A 521 19.53 -11.64 8.28
N THR A 522 19.81 -12.23 7.11
CA THR A 522 19.59 -13.66 6.83
C THR A 522 20.88 -14.48 6.80
N ASP A 523 22.03 -13.85 6.64
CA ASP A 523 23.35 -14.53 6.69
C ASP A 523 24.43 -13.58 7.29
N PRO A 524 24.94 -13.82 8.50
CA PRO A 524 24.34 -14.72 9.50
C PRO A 524 22.94 -14.28 9.90
N VAL A 525 22.13 -15.21 10.39
CA VAL A 525 20.76 -14.91 10.83
C VAL A 525 20.80 -14.00 12.06
N VAL A 526 20.13 -12.84 11.96
CA VAL A 526 19.89 -11.89 13.05
C VAL A 526 18.40 -11.55 13.08
N THR A 527 17.79 -11.66 14.25
CA THR A 527 16.38 -11.31 14.48
C THR A 527 16.25 -10.24 15.56
N GLU A 528 15.18 -9.47 15.46
CA GLU A 528 14.82 -8.42 16.43
C GLU A 528 13.40 -8.64 16.97
N ASP A 529 13.26 -8.33 18.27
CA ASP A 529 11.99 -8.32 19.00
C ASP A 529 11.81 -6.96 19.67
N PHE A 530 10.63 -6.33 19.48
CA PHE A 530 10.37 -5.03 20.09
C PHE A 530 8.89 -4.76 20.31
N VAL A 531 8.61 -3.80 21.21
CA VAL A 531 7.27 -3.28 21.49
C VAL A 531 7.25 -1.78 21.27
N LEU A 532 6.33 -1.30 20.45
CA LEU A 532 6.11 0.14 20.24
C LEU A 532 4.78 0.54 20.84
N TRP A 533 4.79 1.64 21.59
CA TRP A 533 3.57 2.24 22.12
C TRP A 533 3.40 3.63 21.51
N ASN A 534 2.23 3.84 20.89
CA ASN A 534 1.85 5.08 20.22
C ASN A 534 0.62 5.69 20.90
N LEU A 535 0.58 7.02 21.02
CA LEU A 535 -0.55 7.78 21.57
C LEU A 535 -0.84 8.99 20.68
N ARG A 536 -2.08 9.17 20.32
CA ARG A 536 -2.54 10.25 19.44
C ARG A 536 -3.75 10.93 20.04
N ALA A 537 -3.80 12.23 19.99
CA ALA A 537 -4.91 13.02 20.52
C ALA A 537 -5.23 14.19 19.62
N THR A 538 -6.52 14.43 19.40
CA THR A 538 -7.05 15.60 18.70
C THR A 538 -8.09 16.30 19.56
N PHE A 539 -7.96 17.60 19.71
CA PHE A 539 -8.90 18.46 20.42
C PHE A 539 -9.54 19.46 19.47
N ARG A 540 -10.85 19.40 19.32
CA ARG A 540 -11.64 20.34 18.52
C ARG A 540 -11.84 21.64 19.27
N VAL A 541 -11.10 22.69 18.88
CA VAL A 541 -11.24 24.03 19.48
C VAL A 541 -12.58 24.65 19.09
N ASN A 542 -12.89 24.61 17.79
CA ASN A 542 -14.14 25.09 17.23
C ASN A 542 -14.48 24.33 15.92
N ARG A 543 -15.44 24.81 15.13
CA ARG A 543 -15.86 24.15 13.89
C ARG A 543 -14.81 24.13 12.77
N TRP A 544 -13.81 24.99 12.86
CA TRP A 544 -12.79 25.13 11.82
C TRP A 544 -11.39 24.65 12.25
N LEU A 545 -11.12 24.63 13.57
CA LEU A 545 -9.79 24.38 14.10
C LEU A 545 -9.78 23.19 15.06
N ASP A 546 -8.95 22.22 14.73
CA ASP A 546 -8.54 21.14 15.61
C ASP A 546 -7.04 21.31 15.94
N ILE A 547 -6.64 21.05 17.20
CA ILE A 547 -5.25 20.92 17.62
C ILE A 547 -4.99 19.44 17.85
N TRP A 548 -3.84 18.96 17.42
CA TRP A 548 -3.49 17.56 17.58
C TRP A 548 -2.07 17.38 18.15
N ALA A 549 -1.84 16.23 18.78
CA ALA A 549 -0.53 15.76 19.22
C ALA A 549 -0.41 14.26 19.01
N CYS A 550 0.77 13.82 18.62
CA CYS A 550 1.11 12.42 18.37
C CYS A 550 2.45 12.11 19.04
N GLY A 551 2.51 10.98 19.75
CA GLY A 551 3.74 10.42 20.30
C GLY A 551 3.92 8.99 19.80
N GLU A 552 5.10 8.68 19.28
CA GLU A 552 5.43 7.36 18.77
C GLU A 552 6.62 6.76 19.50
N ASN A 553 6.64 5.44 19.61
CA ASN A 553 7.64 4.69 20.39
C ASN A 553 7.85 5.32 21.79
N LEU A 554 6.75 5.60 22.50
CA LEU A 554 6.77 6.26 23.80
C LEU A 554 7.50 5.46 24.90
N LEU A 555 7.72 4.16 24.67
CA LEU A 555 8.58 3.31 25.50
C LEU A 555 10.08 3.57 25.27
N ALA A 556 10.42 4.42 24.30
CA ALA A 556 11.77 4.73 23.86
C ALA A 556 12.60 3.47 23.56
N GLN A 557 11.94 2.45 23.00
CA GLN A 557 12.54 1.17 22.64
C GLN A 557 13.67 1.41 21.62
N LYS A 558 14.79 0.74 21.80
CA LYS A 558 15.85 0.63 20.80
C LYS A 558 15.55 -0.59 19.95
N TYR A 559 15.53 -0.43 18.66
CA TYR A 559 15.29 -1.54 17.73
C TYR A 559 15.86 -1.21 16.34
N GLU A 560 16.05 -2.25 15.55
CA GLU A 560 16.45 -2.16 14.15
C GLU A 560 15.43 -2.90 13.27
N ILE A 561 15.22 -2.41 12.07
CA ILE A 561 14.42 -3.11 11.04
C ILE A 561 15.36 -3.82 10.06
N ASN A 562 16.53 -3.28 9.86
CA ASN A 562 17.64 -3.85 9.11
C ASN A 562 18.90 -3.74 9.97
N ALA A 563 19.74 -4.76 9.95
CA ALA A 563 20.97 -4.81 10.75
C ALA A 563 21.86 -3.60 10.49
N GLY A 564 22.28 -2.92 11.57
CA GLY A 564 23.07 -1.69 11.51
C GLY A 564 22.30 -0.40 11.23
N TYR A 565 20.96 -0.45 11.15
CA TYR A 565 20.09 0.71 10.92
C TYR A 565 19.14 0.94 12.11
N PRO A 566 19.64 1.52 13.24
CA PRO A 566 18.82 1.79 14.40
C PRO A 566 17.69 2.78 14.07
N MET A 567 16.50 2.48 14.57
CA MET A 567 15.30 3.26 14.37
C MET A 567 15.15 4.37 15.41
N PRO A 568 14.31 5.42 15.16
CA PRO A 568 14.09 6.49 16.12
C PRO A 568 13.54 5.96 17.45
N ARG A 569 14.02 6.54 18.54
CA ARG A 569 13.41 6.35 19.87
C ARG A 569 12.12 7.17 19.97
N ALA A 570 11.67 7.48 21.17
CA ALA A 570 10.45 8.27 21.36
C ALA A 570 10.48 9.59 20.54
N THR A 571 9.43 9.80 19.76
CA THR A 571 9.21 11.01 18.98
C THR A 571 7.87 11.64 19.33
N VAL A 572 7.80 12.97 19.20
CA VAL A 572 6.58 13.72 19.44
C VAL A 572 6.37 14.72 18.31
N MET A 573 5.14 14.79 17.84
CA MET A 573 4.66 15.75 16.86
C MET A 573 3.42 16.48 17.40
N THR A 574 3.22 17.74 17.04
CA THR A 574 2.01 18.50 17.34
C THR A 574 1.65 19.42 16.18
N GLY A 575 0.40 19.77 16.09
CA GLY A 575 -0.02 20.62 14.98
C GLY A 575 -1.48 21.03 15.02
N ILE A 576 -1.94 21.53 13.90
CA ILE A 576 -3.30 22.01 13.69
C ILE A 576 -3.92 21.45 12.42
N ASN A 577 -5.23 21.27 12.45
CA ASN A 577 -6.05 21.06 11.26
C ASN A 577 -7.05 22.22 11.14
N LEU A 578 -7.10 22.83 9.95
CA LEU A 578 -8.12 23.81 9.60
C LEU A 578 -9.06 23.21 8.55
N ASN A 579 -10.37 23.43 8.73
CA ASN A 579 -11.41 22.91 7.84
C ASN A 579 -12.39 24.06 7.52
N PHE A 580 -12.60 24.35 6.25
CA PHE A 580 -13.43 25.45 5.76
C PHE A 580 -14.58 24.96 4.90
#